data_da846cbc5d6f08387489c13fc9ee02c8
#
_entry.id   da846cbc5d6f08387489c13fc9ee02c8
#
_cell.length_a   1.000
_cell.length_b   1.000
_cell.length_c   1.000
_cell.angle_alpha   90.00
_cell.angle_beta   90.00
_cell.angle_gamma   90.00
#
_symmetry.space_group_name_H-M   'P 1'
#
loop_
_entity.id
_entity.type
_entity.pdbx_description
1 polymer ?
#
loop_
_entity_poly.entity_id
_entity_poly.type
_entity_poly.pdbx_seq_one_letter_code
_entity_poly.pdbx_strand_id
1 'polypeptide(L)'
;MAAEESGRIPTAAALATRPFDYGSVISYSFDASHWQSTRFSDGSRYGVWYGALEIETTVYETAHHWRRFLLDSYGELDRAIVTDRRVCDVRCDALLIDLRDKHTEFPDLVRRDSYTFTHQVGRILHEQDLSGLLVKSARCDGINGAIFRPERLSNAREKMFVTYKLNVVRDT
;
A
#
# COMPACT_ATOMS: atom_id res chain seq x y z
N MET A 1 -29.62 -26.86 31.18
CA MET A 1 -29.92 -26.68 29.75
C MET A 1 -29.29 -25.36 29.34
N ALA A 2 -28.14 -25.42 28.70
CA ALA A 2 -27.44 -24.26 28.16
C ALA A 2 -27.98 -24.03 26.75
N ALA A 3 -28.50 -22.82 26.49
CA ALA A 3 -28.94 -22.43 25.16
C ALA A 3 -27.69 -22.11 24.34
N GLU A 4 -27.45 -22.86 23.27
CA GLU A 4 -26.49 -22.53 22.23
C GLU A 4 -26.95 -21.24 21.54
N GLU A 5 -26.23 -20.14 21.74
CA GLU A 5 -26.30 -18.97 20.88
C GLU A 5 -25.68 -19.32 19.54
N SER A 6 -26.54 -19.71 18.60
CA SER A 6 -26.25 -19.86 17.20
C SER A 6 -25.78 -18.49 16.66
N GLY A 7 -24.48 -18.31 16.51
CA GLY A 7 -23.89 -17.15 15.86
C GLY A 7 -24.44 -17.00 14.43
N ARG A 8 -25.38 -16.07 14.24
CA ARG A 8 -25.89 -15.71 12.92
C ARG A 8 -24.76 -15.17 12.06
N ILE A 9 -24.39 -15.91 11.04
CA ILE A 9 -23.52 -15.39 9.97
C ILE A 9 -24.26 -14.20 9.33
N PRO A 10 -23.65 -12.99 9.28
CA PRO A 10 -24.30 -11.85 8.63
C PRO A 10 -24.61 -12.19 7.18
N THR A 11 -25.85 -11.95 6.74
CA THR A 11 -26.22 -12.13 5.34
C THR A 11 -25.42 -11.17 4.46
N ALA A 12 -25.13 -11.57 3.22
CA ALA A 12 -24.39 -10.73 2.24
C ALA A 12 -25.02 -9.33 2.09
N ALA A 13 -26.34 -9.19 2.24
CA ALA A 13 -27.05 -7.91 2.23
C ALA A 13 -26.70 -7.02 3.43
N ALA A 14 -26.47 -7.58 4.62
CA ALA A 14 -26.07 -6.83 5.81
C ALA A 14 -24.61 -6.35 5.72
N LEU A 15 -23.75 -7.08 5.00
CA LEU A 15 -22.38 -6.67 4.70
C LEU A 15 -22.31 -5.57 3.63
N ALA A 16 -23.24 -5.59 2.65
CA ALA A 16 -23.32 -4.60 1.58
C ALA A 16 -23.85 -3.23 2.04
N THR A 17 -24.57 -3.17 3.17
CA THR A 17 -25.16 -1.93 3.70
C THR A 17 -24.27 -1.19 4.69
N ARG A 18 -23.09 -1.71 5.07
CA ARG A 18 -22.14 -0.95 5.88
C ARG A 18 -21.52 0.15 5.02
N PRO A 19 -21.71 1.43 5.37
CA PRO A 19 -21.01 2.51 4.68
C PRO A 19 -19.51 2.27 4.84
N PHE A 20 -18.79 2.20 3.72
CA PHE A 20 -17.34 2.16 3.75
C PHE A 20 -16.82 3.57 3.98
N ASP A 21 -16.01 3.75 5.01
CA ASP A 21 -15.35 5.03 5.25
C ASP A 21 -14.18 5.20 4.27
N TYR A 22 -14.43 5.93 3.18
CA TYR A 22 -13.39 6.25 2.21
C TYR A 22 -12.30 7.16 2.76
N GLY A 23 -12.56 7.88 3.87
CA GLY A 23 -11.55 8.65 4.58
C GLY A 23 -10.42 7.78 5.11
N SER A 24 -10.74 6.56 5.53
CA SER A 24 -9.74 5.61 6.03
C SER A 24 -8.72 5.18 4.97
N VAL A 25 -9.03 5.25 3.68
CA VAL A 25 -8.08 4.98 2.58
C VAL A 25 -6.89 5.95 2.63
N ILE A 26 -7.10 7.16 3.13
CA ILE A 26 -6.07 8.18 3.29
C ILE A 26 -5.53 8.18 4.71
N SER A 27 -6.40 8.32 5.71
CA SER A 27 -6.02 8.58 7.10
C SER A 27 -5.25 7.43 7.75
N TYR A 28 -5.51 6.17 7.35
CA TYR A 28 -4.84 4.99 7.89
C TYR A 28 -3.31 5.09 7.84
N SER A 29 -2.76 5.56 6.73
CA SER A 29 -1.30 5.67 6.55
C SER A 29 -0.65 6.74 7.43
N PHE A 30 -1.43 7.72 7.92
CA PHE A 30 -0.95 8.83 8.73
C PHE A 30 -1.26 8.69 10.22
N ASP A 31 -2.04 7.69 10.61
CA ASP A 31 -2.28 7.35 12.00
C ASP A 31 -1.04 6.66 12.57
N ALA A 32 -0.45 7.26 13.62
CA ALA A 32 0.78 6.78 14.24
C ALA A 32 0.68 5.34 14.78
N SER A 33 -0.51 4.89 15.15
CA SER A 33 -0.75 3.53 15.61
C SER A 33 -0.56 2.46 14.50
N HIS A 34 -0.57 2.89 13.24
CA HIS A 34 -0.42 2.02 12.06
C HIS A 34 0.92 2.18 11.33
N TRP A 35 1.80 3.08 11.80
CA TRP A 35 3.09 3.27 11.14
C TRP A 35 3.92 2.01 11.16
N GLN A 36 4.51 1.72 10.03
CA GLN A 36 5.41 0.60 9.83
C GLN A 36 6.49 0.96 8.82
N SER A 37 7.56 0.19 8.80
CA SER A 37 8.63 0.39 7.82
C SER A 37 8.11 0.15 6.40
N THR A 38 8.28 1.16 5.57
CA THR A 38 7.93 1.17 4.14
C THR A 38 9.13 1.68 3.34
N ARG A 39 9.01 1.81 2.03
CA ARG A 39 10.16 2.23 1.21
C ARG A 39 10.73 3.61 1.59
N PHE A 40 9.89 4.60 1.92
CA PHE A 40 10.31 5.97 2.19
C PHE A 40 10.10 6.41 3.66
N SER A 41 9.82 5.49 4.55
CA SER A 41 9.76 5.72 6.01
C SER A 41 10.16 4.48 6.76
N ASP A 42 10.94 4.64 7.81
CA ASP A 42 11.26 3.55 8.74
C ASP A 42 10.11 3.25 9.73
N GLY A 43 9.03 4.03 9.66
CA GLY A 43 7.84 3.88 10.50
C GLY A 43 7.97 4.47 11.90
N SER A 44 9.07 5.16 12.22
CA SER A 44 9.31 5.67 13.59
C SER A 44 8.84 7.11 13.81
N ARG A 45 8.71 7.92 12.75
CA ARG A 45 8.50 9.37 12.87
C ARG A 45 7.32 9.91 12.09
N TYR A 46 7.00 9.30 10.95
CA TYR A 46 5.91 9.72 10.06
C TYR A 46 5.39 8.57 9.23
N GLY A 47 4.11 8.67 8.87
CA GLY A 47 3.48 7.77 7.92
C GLY A 47 3.64 8.25 6.47
N VAL A 48 3.51 7.32 5.54
CA VAL A 48 3.55 7.61 4.10
C VAL A 48 2.37 6.92 3.43
N TRP A 49 1.61 7.69 2.68
CA TRP A 49 0.59 7.13 1.81
C TRP A 49 1.20 6.77 0.46
N TYR A 50 0.88 5.58 -0.04
CA TYR A 50 1.33 5.11 -1.34
C TYR A 50 0.17 4.94 -2.30
N GLY A 51 0.36 5.42 -3.52
CA GLY A 51 -0.50 5.17 -4.66
C GLY A 51 0.36 4.93 -5.91
N ALA A 52 -0.28 4.49 -6.98
CA ALA A 52 0.37 4.35 -8.27
C ALA A 52 -0.42 5.12 -9.33
N LEU A 53 0.24 5.51 -10.41
CA LEU A 53 -0.42 6.21 -11.52
C LEU A 53 -1.28 5.24 -12.33
N GLU A 54 -0.88 3.96 -12.39
CA GLU A 54 -1.58 2.92 -13.13
C GLU A 54 -2.11 1.83 -12.18
N ILE A 55 -3.27 1.26 -12.54
CA ILE A 55 -3.89 0.15 -11.77
C ILE A 55 -2.97 -1.06 -11.74
N GLU A 56 -2.32 -1.39 -12.85
CA GLU A 56 -1.40 -2.52 -12.93
C GLU A 56 -0.26 -2.41 -11.92
N THR A 57 0.32 -1.22 -11.76
CA THR A 57 1.36 -0.97 -10.77
C THR A 57 0.85 -1.22 -9.36
N THR A 58 -0.37 -0.76 -9.03
CA THR A 58 -1.04 -1.04 -7.75
C THR A 58 -1.21 -2.54 -7.53
N VAL A 59 -1.57 -3.30 -8.57
CA VAL A 59 -1.74 -4.75 -8.49
C VAL A 59 -0.41 -5.44 -8.16
N TYR A 60 0.67 -5.12 -8.88
CA TYR A 60 1.99 -5.71 -8.64
C TYR A 60 2.53 -5.40 -7.24
N GLU A 61 2.43 -4.16 -6.78
CA GLU A 61 2.86 -3.76 -5.43
C GLU A 61 2.05 -4.49 -4.35
N THR A 62 0.73 -4.53 -4.49
CA THR A 62 -0.15 -5.22 -3.54
C THR A 62 0.12 -6.72 -3.50
N ALA A 63 0.25 -7.37 -4.66
CA ALA A 63 0.54 -8.80 -4.76
C ALA A 63 1.87 -9.14 -4.08
N HIS A 64 2.92 -8.33 -4.32
CA HIS A 64 4.23 -8.52 -3.69
C HIS A 64 4.16 -8.43 -2.17
N HIS A 65 3.58 -7.36 -1.62
CA HIS A 65 3.49 -7.17 -0.18
C HIS A 65 2.62 -8.23 0.49
N TRP A 66 1.52 -8.60 -0.14
CA TRP A 66 0.63 -9.61 0.41
C TRP A 66 1.26 -11.01 0.36
N ARG A 67 1.93 -11.37 -0.74
CA ARG A 67 2.68 -12.63 -0.82
C ARG A 67 3.73 -12.72 0.28
N ARG A 68 4.51 -11.65 0.48
CA ARG A 68 5.52 -11.58 1.53
C ARG A 68 4.89 -11.73 2.92
N PHE A 69 3.81 -11.02 3.21
CA PHE A 69 3.08 -11.15 4.46
C PHE A 69 2.61 -12.59 4.71
N LEU A 70 2.07 -13.26 3.70
CA LEU A 70 1.62 -14.66 3.82
C LEU A 70 2.79 -15.60 4.08
N LEU A 71 3.91 -15.44 3.38
CA LEU A 71 5.13 -16.24 3.60
C LEU A 71 5.69 -16.04 5.01
N ASP A 72 5.75 -14.81 5.49
CA ASP A 72 6.27 -14.48 6.83
C ASP A 72 5.35 -14.99 7.95
N SER A 73 4.03 -15.01 7.71
CA SER A 73 3.02 -15.41 8.71
C SER A 73 2.72 -16.90 8.73
N TYR A 74 2.71 -17.56 7.58
CA TYR A 74 2.22 -18.94 7.42
C TYR A 74 3.22 -19.87 6.75
N GLY A 75 4.33 -19.35 6.22
CA GLY A 75 5.25 -20.10 5.37
C GLY A 75 4.69 -20.40 3.99
N GLU A 76 5.24 -21.43 3.35
CA GLU A 76 4.75 -21.87 2.04
C GLU A 76 3.40 -22.54 2.15
N LEU A 77 2.53 -22.28 1.20
CA LEU A 77 1.20 -22.86 1.13
C LEU A 77 1.08 -23.73 -0.12
N ASP A 78 0.52 -24.93 0.07
CA ASP A 78 0.31 -25.94 -0.98
C ASP A 78 -0.85 -25.60 -1.93
N ARG A 79 -1.60 -24.56 -1.61
CA ARG A 79 -2.74 -24.09 -2.39
C ARG A 79 -2.71 -22.59 -2.65
N ALA A 80 -3.29 -22.17 -3.76
CA ALA A 80 -3.48 -20.76 -4.06
C ALA A 80 -4.47 -20.11 -3.08
N ILE A 81 -4.12 -18.91 -2.61
CA ILE A 81 -5.02 -18.04 -1.86
C ILE A 81 -5.73 -17.11 -2.84
N VAL A 82 -7.06 -17.07 -2.74
CA VAL A 82 -7.90 -16.17 -3.55
C VAL A 82 -8.53 -15.12 -2.65
N THR A 83 -8.44 -13.85 -3.02
CA THR A 83 -9.08 -12.75 -2.31
C THR A 83 -9.42 -11.60 -3.25
N ASP A 84 -10.48 -10.87 -2.91
CA ASP A 84 -10.86 -9.64 -3.59
C ASP A 84 -10.27 -8.45 -2.85
N ARG A 85 -9.72 -7.51 -3.61
CA ARG A 85 -9.21 -6.23 -3.12
C ARG A 85 -9.90 -5.09 -3.84
N ARG A 86 -10.27 -4.09 -3.05
CA ARG A 86 -10.82 -2.84 -3.58
C ARG A 86 -9.69 -1.97 -4.11
N VAL A 87 -9.87 -1.42 -5.30
CA VAL A 87 -9.03 -0.37 -5.87
C VAL A 87 -9.77 0.95 -5.69
N CYS A 88 -9.09 1.93 -5.13
CA CYS A 88 -9.63 3.27 -4.94
C CYS A 88 -8.83 4.29 -5.74
N ASP A 89 -9.53 5.23 -6.40
CA ASP A 89 -8.92 6.45 -6.90
C ASP A 89 -8.85 7.47 -5.76
N VAL A 90 -7.70 8.15 -5.66
CA VAL A 90 -7.48 9.24 -4.71
C VAL A 90 -6.90 10.42 -5.46
N ARG A 91 -7.49 11.60 -5.29
CA ARG A 91 -6.96 12.83 -5.87
C ARG A 91 -5.76 13.29 -5.04
N CYS A 92 -4.64 13.53 -5.70
CA CYS A 92 -3.46 14.19 -5.15
C CYS A 92 -3.30 15.58 -5.79
N ASP A 93 -3.23 16.61 -4.96
CA ASP A 93 -3.03 18.01 -5.37
C ASP A 93 -1.77 18.56 -4.68
N ALA A 94 -0.61 18.29 -5.27
CA ALA A 94 0.68 18.60 -4.68
C ALA A 94 1.78 18.80 -5.73
N LEU A 95 2.76 19.62 -5.41
CA LEU A 95 4.06 19.55 -6.06
C LEU A 95 4.84 18.37 -5.48
N LEU A 96 5.25 17.46 -6.37
CA LEU A 96 6.00 16.26 -6.00
C LEU A 96 7.41 16.32 -6.59
N ILE A 97 8.37 15.80 -5.85
CA ILE A 97 9.74 15.62 -6.35
C ILE A 97 9.74 14.48 -7.37
N ASP A 98 10.21 14.77 -8.57
CA ASP A 98 10.26 13.80 -9.66
C ASP A 98 11.56 13.00 -9.66
N LEU A 99 11.47 11.74 -9.22
CA LEU A 99 12.58 10.78 -9.20
C LEU A 99 12.38 9.63 -10.20
N ARG A 100 11.41 9.73 -11.14
CA ARG A 100 11.05 8.64 -12.05
C ARG A 100 12.24 8.13 -12.87
N ASP A 101 13.06 9.01 -13.38
CA ASP A 101 14.22 8.67 -14.22
C ASP A 101 15.55 8.62 -13.44
N LYS A 102 15.50 8.90 -12.12
CA LYS A 102 16.68 8.95 -11.27
C LYS A 102 17.23 7.58 -10.85
N HIS A 103 16.51 6.50 -11.14
CA HIS A 103 16.95 5.14 -10.82
C HIS A 103 18.22 4.69 -11.60
N THR A 104 18.55 5.33 -12.71
CA THR A 104 19.81 5.10 -13.44
C THR A 104 21.01 5.72 -12.73
N GLU A 105 20.83 6.88 -12.13
CA GLU A 105 21.84 7.60 -11.35
C GLU A 105 21.93 7.07 -9.91
N PHE A 106 20.77 6.73 -9.32
CA PHE A 106 20.60 6.20 -7.97
C PHE A 106 19.85 4.86 -7.99
N PRO A 107 20.52 3.75 -8.31
CA PRO A 107 19.87 2.44 -8.45
C PRO A 107 19.18 1.94 -7.16
N ASP A 108 19.64 2.41 -6.00
CA ASP A 108 19.05 2.09 -4.70
C ASP A 108 17.62 2.65 -4.52
N LEU A 109 17.16 3.58 -5.36
CA LEU A 109 15.76 4.03 -5.38
C LEU A 109 14.76 2.89 -5.68
N VAL A 110 15.17 1.91 -6.49
CA VAL A 110 14.34 0.77 -6.91
C VAL A 110 14.84 -0.57 -6.37
N ARG A 111 15.77 -0.54 -5.43
CA ARG A 111 16.32 -1.74 -4.81
C ARG A 111 15.22 -2.56 -4.12
N ARG A 112 15.24 -3.89 -4.30
CA ARG A 112 14.15 -4.76 -3.84
C ARG A 112 14.30 -5.26 -2.42
N ASP A 113 15.53 -5.32 -1.92
CA ASP A 113 15.95 -6.01 -0.69
C ASP A 113 16.40 -5.05 0.43
N SER A 114 16.56 -3.77 0.14
CA SER A 114 16.98 -2.77 1.12
C SER A 114 16.28 -1.43 0.93
N TYR A 115 15.93 -0.80 2.04
CA TYR A 115 15.30 0.53 2.07
C TYR A 115 16.19 1.59 2.73
N THR A 116 17.44 1.26 3.06
CA THR A 116 18.35 2.19 3.78
C THR A 116 18.50 3.53 3.08
N PHE A 117 18.75 3.51 1.76
CA PHE A 117 18.89 4.73 0.96
C PHE A 117 17.56 5.49 0.86
N THR A 118 16.47 4.80 0.56
CA THR A 118 15.17 5.43 0.38
C THR A 118 14.58 5.97 1.68
N HIS A 119 14.91 5.38 2.84
CA HIS A 119 14.60 5.96 4.16
C HIS A 119 15.31 7.30 4.37
N GLN A 120 16.59 7.44 3.95
CA GLN A 120 17.29 8.71 4.03
C GLN A 120 16.66 9.76 3.12
N VAL A 121 16.32 9.39 1.88
CA VAL A 121 15.63 10.27 0.93
C VAL A 121 14.28 10.72 1.52
N GLY A 122 13.44 9.78 1.96
CA GLY A 122 12.13 10.10 2.55
C GLY A 122 12.23 11.04 3.75
N ARG A 123 13.18 10.77 4.65
CA ARG A 123 13.43 11.62 5.82
C ARG A 123 13.81 13.06 5.42
N ILE A 124 14.76 13.23 4.50
CA ILE A 124 15.19 14.57 4.04
C ILE A 124 14.01 15.33 3.45
N LEU A 125 13.21 14.69 2.58
CA LEU A 125 12.06 15.34 1.96
C LEU A 125 10.98 15.69 2.98
N HIS A 126 10.74 14.82 3.94
CA HIS A 126 9.76 15.07 5.02
C HIS A 126 10.21 16.20 5.95
N GLU A 127 11.50 16.25 6.34
CA GLU A 127 12.08 17.30 7.18
C GLU A 127 12.08 18.68 6.49
N GLN A 128 12.15 18.71 5.15
CA GLN A 128 12.01 19.92 4.34
C GLN A 128 10.56 20.32 4.04
N ASP A 129 9.61 19.70 4.70
CA ASP A 129 8.15 19.95 4.55
C ASP A 129 7.62 19.71 3.13
N LEU A 130 8.27 18.87 2.33
CA LEU A 130 7.84 18.56 0.99
C LEU A 130 6.64 17.59 1.01
N SER A 131 5.77 17.72 0.01
CA SER A 131 4.51 16.98 -0.04
C SER A 131 4.69 15.50 -0.37
N GLY A 132 5.73 15.15 -1.12
CA GLY A 132 5.97 13.77 -1.56
C GLY A 132 6.84 13.70 -2.81
N LEU A 133 6.89 12.51 -3.40
CA LEU A 133 7.70 12.22 -4.59
C LEU A 133 6.98 11.25 -5.54
N LEU A 134 7.44 11.25 -6.79
CA LEU A 134 7.17 10.22 -7.79
C LEU A 134 8.44 9.41 -8.05
N VAL A 135 8.31 8.09 -8.11
CA VAL A 135 9.44 7.18 -8.31
C VAL A 135 9.01 5.97 -9.13
N LYS A 136 9.94 5.39 -9.88
CA LYS A 136 9.73 4.12 -10.58
C LYS A 136 9.45 2.99 -9.57
N SER A 137 8.49 2.12 -9.90
CA SER A 137 8.24 0.93 -9.09
C SER A 137 9.46 -0.01 -9.11
N ALA A 138 9.73 -0.64 -7.98
CA ALA A 138 10.73 -1.71 -7.90
C ALA A 138 10.19 -3.07 -8.37
N ARG A 139 8.90 -3.17 -8.68
CA ARG A 139 8.19 -4.42 -8.96
C ARG A 139 7.77 -4.58 -10.42
N CYS A 140 7.52 -3.46 -11.09
CA CYS A 140 7.08 -3.43 -12.49
C CYS A 140 7.56 -2.15 -13.18
N ASP A 141 7.20 -2.00 -14.45
CA ASP A 141 7.52 -0.81 -15.25
C ASP A 141 6.42 0.27 -15.06
N GLY A 142 6.19 0.68 -13.84
CA GLY A 142 5.18 1.67 -13.48
C GLY A 142 5.68 2.69 -12.47
N ILE A 143 4.85 3.66 -12.14
CA ILE A 143 5.20 4.80 -11.28
C ILE A 143 4.41 4.77 -9.99
N ASN A 144 5.11 4.89 -8.87
CA ASN A 144 4.55 5.06 -7.54
C ASN A 144 4.67 6.51 -7.07
N GLY A 145 3.63 6.98 -6.38
CA GLY A 145 3.66 8.19 -5.57
C GLY A 145 3.79 7.84 -4.10
N ALA A 146 4.69 8.52 -3.41
CA ALA A 146 4.82 8.46 -1.95
C ALA A 146 4.51 9.85 -1.38
N ILE A 147 3.41 9.97 -0.63
CA ILE A 147 2.87 11.24 -0.15
C ILE A 147 3.05 11.32 1.36
N PHE A 148 3.65 12.42 1.83
CA PHE A 148 3.96 12.68 3.23
C PHE A 148 2.91 13.54 3.94
N ARG A 149 2.03 14.20 3.19
CA ARG A 149 1.08 15.20 3.69
C ARG A 149 -0.35 14.78 3.38
N PRO A 150 -1.16 14.39 4.39
CA PRO A 150 -2.54 13.94 4.20
C PRO A 150 -3.44 15.00 3.56
N GLU A 151 -3.21 16.28 3.83
CA GLU A 151 -3.98 17.40 3.29
C GLU A 151 -3.82 17.59 1.77
N ARG A 152 -2.86 16.90 1.16
CA ARG A 152 -2.66 16.87 -0.30
C ARG A 152 -3.49 15.79 -0.98
N LEU A 153 -4.15 14.95 -0.20
CA LEU A 153 -4.96 13.84 -0.68
C LEU A 153 -6.43 14.11 -0.39
N SER A 154 -7.29 13.79 -1.32
CA SER A 154 -8.72 14.00 -1.19
C SER A 154 -9.53 13.09 -2.11
N ASN A 155 -10.85 13.12 -1.97
CA ASN A 155 -11.80 12.51 -2.88
C ASN A 155 -11.50 11.02 -3.13
N ALA A 156 -11.22 10.27 -2.07
CA ALA A 156 -11.07 8.83 -2.16
C ALA A 156 -12.42 8.20 -2.56
N ARG A 157 -12.43 7.37 -3.60
CA ARG A 157 -13.62 6.67 -4.08
C ARG A 157 -13.27 5.32 -4.68
N GLU A 158 -14.20 4.41 -4.58
CA GLU A 158 -14.06 3.12 -5.22
C GLU A 158 -14.01 3.27 -6.74
N LYS A 159 -13.10 2.51 -7.35
CA LYS A 159 -12.98 2.38 -8.79
C LYS A 159 -13.44 1.00 -9.26
N MET A 160 -12.89 -0.04 -8.65
CA MET A 160 -13.20 -1.44 -9.01
C MET A 160 -12.76 -2.40 -7.91
N PHE A 161 -13.14 -3.67 -8.07
CA PHE A 161 -12.54 -4.79 -7.34
C PHE A 161 -11.63 -5.58 -8.27
N VAL A 162 -10.55 -6.12 -7.69
CA VAL A 162 -9.61 -7.01 -8.37
C VAL A 162 -9.49 -8.29 -7.55
N THR A 163 -9.70 -9.42 -8.21
CA THR A 163 -9.50 -10.74 -7.59
C THR A 163 -8.04 -11.16 -7.75
N TYR A 164 -7.36 -11.36 -6.64
CA TYR A 164 -5.99 -11.90 -6.61
C TYR A 164 -6.04 -13.40 -6.40
N LYS A 165 -5.26 -14.13 -7.21
CA LYS A 165 -4.96 -15.55 -6.99
C LYS A 165 -3.46 -15.69 -6.83
N LEU A 166 -3.01 -15.90 -5.60
CA LEU A 166 -1.59 -15.99 -5.28
C LEU A 166 -1.17 -17.42 -4.93
N ASN A 167 -0.09 -17.87 -5.56
CA ASN A 167 0.66 -19.03 -5.11
C ASN A 167 1.72 -18.55 -4.10
N VAL A 168 1.70 -19.11 -2.89
CA VAL A 168 2.56 -18.68 -1.79
C VAL A 168 3.70 -19.69 -1.66
N VAL A 169 4.68 -19.57 -2.55
CA VAL A 169 5.91 -20.34 -2.54
C VAL A 169 7.10 -19.40 -2.42
N ARG A 170 8.22 -19.87 -1.86
CA ARG A 170 9.46 -19.09 -1.85
C ARG A 170 10.03 -18.98 -3.25
N ASP A 171 10.65 -17.85 -3.54
CA ASP A 171 11.45 -17.73 -4.75
C ASP A 171 12.71 -18.61 -4.55
N THR A 172 12.88 -19.60 -5.42
CA THR A 172 14.07 -20.48 -5.46
C THR A 172 15.21 -19.79 -6.19
#